data_9505349f892120d51e6a00043179658b
#
_entry.id   9505349f892120d51e6a00043179658b
#
_cell.length_a   1.000
_cell.length_b   1.000
_cell.length_c   1.000
_cell.angle_alpha   90.00
_cell.angle_beta   90.00
_cell.angle_gamma   90.00
#
_symmetry.space_group_name_H-M   'P 1'
#
loop_
_entity.id
_entity.type
_entity.pdbx_description
1 polymer ?
#
loop_
_entity_poly.entity_id
_entity_poly.type
_entity_poly.pdbx_seq_one_letter_code
_entity_poly.pdbx_strand_id
1 'polypeptide(L)'
;PIIPLQIIFAASLLVRVVKRSVVYGLPVLFLVMVTTTVYAISYVNMYDKPHPWIVASNWIHANGDKGVTVLTEKWDHPLPLDQVRKENRLIFREKYDTMALDFANIPETKSKYRSILREVVQADYIIVASNRNYGPMLANPDLFPYGMKYYQGLFAGTLGYTLVLAETRFPTFAGISLRGDPIKSAGIDLKGNQKYYEGSYRPGVADESFTVYDHPLVLIFYNQAKLGYEQMIEVIMGE
;
A
#
# COMPACT_ATOMS: atom_id res chain seq x y z
N PRO A 1 -11.10 18.36 9.94
CA PRO A 1 -12.13 19.14 10.64
C PRO A 1 -13.40 19.44 9.79
N ILE A 2 -13.38 19.25 8.44
CA ILE A 2 -14.53 19.55 7.55
C ILE A 2 -15.62 18.46 7.61
N ILE A 3 -15.24 17.20 7.82
CA ILE A 3 -16.17 16.04 7.77
C ILE A 3 -17.38 16.19 8.71
N PRO A 4 -17.24 16.60 9.99
CA PRO A 4 -18.41 16.78 10.87
C PRO A 4 -19.41 17.80 10.35
N LEU A 5 -18.94 18.89 9.75
CA LEU A 5 -19.80 19.91 9.15
C LEU A 5 -20.55 19.35 7.93
N GLN A 6 -19.86 18.59 7.07
CA GLN A 6 -20.49 17.93 5.92
C GLN A 6 -21.59 16.96 6.34
N ILE A 7 -21.37 16.19 7.42
CA ILE A 7 -22.37 15.27 7.97
C ILE A 7 -23.59 16.04 8.49
N ILE A 8 -23.39 17.15 9.20
CA ILE A 8 -24.49 17.98 9.70
C ILE A 8 -25.30 18.56 8.55
N PHE A 9 -24.63 19.09 7.51
CA PHE A 9 -25.34 19.62 6.31
C PHE A 9 -26.09 18.51 5.57
N ALA A 10 -25.49 17.35 5.39
CA ALA A 10 -26.15 16.20 4.74
C ALA A 10 -27.39 15.75 5.52
N ALA A 11 -27.27 15.61 6.84
CA ALA A 11 -28.40 15.27 7.71
C ALA A 11 -29.50 16.32 7.66
N SER A 12 -29.15 17.62 7.73
CA SER A 12 -30.12 18.72 7.57
C SER A 12 -30.85 18.68 6.22
N LEU A 13 -30.14 18.39 5.15
CA LEU A 13 -30.72 18.25 3.81
C LEU A 13 -31.73 17.10 3.76
N LEU A 14 -31.36 15.93 4.26
CA LEU A 14 -32.22 14.75 4.32
C LEU A 14 -33.53 15.05 5.10
N VAL A 15 -33.40 15.68 6.26
CA VAL A 15 -34.58 16.10 7.07
C VAL A 15 -35.47 17.06 6.30
N ARG A 16 -34.91 18.04 5.57
CA ARG A 16 -35.71 18.98 4.75
C ARG A 16 -36.42 18.27 3.61
N VAL A 17 -35.76 17.33 2.93
CA VAL A 17 -36.35 16.53 1.85
C VAL A 17 -37.55 15.73 2.37
N VAL A 18 -37.38 15.02 3.50
CA VAL A 18 -38.48 14.27 4.14
C VAL A 18 -39.61 15.19 4.57
N LYS A 19 -39.36 16.36 5.18
CA LYS A 19 -40.37 17.31 5.58
C LYS A 19 -41.13 17.92 4.39
N ARG A 20 -40.48 18.10 3.23
CA ARG A 20 -41.09 18.64 2.03
C ARG A 20 -41.99 17.63 1.33
N SER A 21 -41.60 16.36 1.28
CA SER A 21 -42.39 15.28 0.71
C SER A 21 -41.97 13.95 1.34
N VAL A 22 -42.86 13.38 2.12
CA VAL A 22 -42.64 12.06 2.75
C VAL A 22 -42.50 10.96 1.68
N VAL A 23 -43.24 11.07 0.58
CA VAL A 23 -43.25 10.08 -0.51
C VAL A 23 -41.88 9.94 -1.19
N TYR A 24 -41.17 11.04 -1.41
CA TYR A 24 -39.84 11.03 -2.00
C TYR A 24 -38.75 11.01 -0.94
N GLY A 25 -38.96 11.62 0.20
CA GLY A 25 -37.97 11.77 1.25
C GLY A 25 -37.63 10.46 1.97
N LEU A 26 -38.63 9.62 2.26
CA LEU A 26 -38.37 8.32 2.91
C LEU A 26 -37.53 7.33 2.04
N PRO A 27 -37.85 7.16 0.72
CA PRO A 27 -36.99 6.35 -0.13
C PRO A 27 -35.53 6.84 -0.21
N VAL A 28 -35.33 8.16 -0.30
CA VAL A 28 -33.98 8.75 -0.32
C VAL A 28 -33.25 8.48 1.02
N LEU A 29 -33.93 8.73 2.15
CA LEU A 29 -33.38 8.44 3.46
C LEU A 29 -33.05 6.95 3.60
N PHE A 30 -33.93 6.06 3.19
CA PHE A 30 -33.74 4.62 3.21
C PHE A 30 -32.52 4.21 2.37
N LEU A 31 -32.39 4.74 1.15
CA LEU A 31 -31.26 4.48 0.27
C LEU A 31 -29.93 4.89 0.92
N VAL A 32 -29.87 6.10 1.51
CA VAL A 32 -28.67 6.58 2.20
C VAL A 32 -28.33 5.69 3.39
N MET A 33 -29.33 5.33 4.20
CA MET A 33 -29.10 4.44 5.35
C MET A 33 -28.61 3.07 4.93
N VAL A 34 -29.19 2.44 3.92
CA VAL A 34 -28.78 1.13 3.43
C VAL A 34 -27.37 1.17 2.87
N THR A 35 -27.06 2.13 2.00
CA THR A 35 -25.72 2.23 1.38
C THR A 35 -24.64 2.50 2.42
N THR A 36 -24.91 3.36 3.39
CA THR A 36 -23.98 3.65 4.49
C THR A 36 -23.76 2.43 5.38
N THR A 37 -24.84 1.69 5.70
CA THR A 37 -24.76 0.47 6.51
C THR A 37 -23.99 -0.62 5.78
N VAL A 38 -24.29 -0.86 4.50
CA VAL A 38 -23.55 -1.84 3.68
C VAL A 38 -22.07 -1.49 3.60
N TYR A 39 -21.74 -0.21 3.42
CA TYR A 39 -20.35 0.24 3.41
C TYR A 39 -19.67 0.01 4.77
N ALA A 40 -20.34 0.35 5.87
CA ALA A 40 -19.80 0.14 7.22
C ALA A 40 -19.54 -1.35 7.51
N ILE A 41 -20.49 -2.23 7.16
CA ILE A 41 -20.31 -3.68 7.31
C ILE A 41 -19.17 -4.18 6.42
N SER A 42 -19.08 -3.70 5.16
CA SER A 42 -17.98 -4.04 4.26
C SER A 42 -16.62 -3.70 4.87
N TYR A 43 -16.53 -2.55 5.53
CA TYR A 43 -15.30 -2.08 6.16
C TYR A 43 -14.95 -2.94 7.38
N VAL A 44 -15.92 -3.24 8.24
CA VAL A 44 -15.69 -4.09 9.43
C VAL A 44 -15.24 -5.51 9.04
N ASN A 45 -15.75 -6.05 7.93
CA ASN A 45 -15.36 -7.38 7.44
C ASN A 45 -13.87 -7.52 7.08
N MET A 46 -13.14 -6.41 6.92
CA MET A 46 -11.69 -6.47 6.71
C MET A 46 -10.93 -7.01 7.94
N TYR A 47 -11.48 -6.78 9.14
CA TYR A 47 -10.82 -7.15 10.40
C TYR A 47 -10.98 -8.64 10.77
N ASP A 48 -11.77 -9.40 10.02
CA ASP A 48 -11.87 -10.86 10.19
C ASP A 48 -10.58 -11.61 9.79
N LYS A 49 -9.66 -10.93 9.12
CA LYS A 49 -8.40 -11.51 8.63
C LYS A 49 -7.20 -10.77 9.23
N PRO A 50 -6.05 -11.44 9.35
CA PRO A 50 -4.83 -10.80 9.84
C PRO A 50 -4.47 -9.57 9.01
N HIS A 51 -3.93 -8.54 9.67
CA HIS A 51 -3.45 -7.33 9.00
C HIS A 51 -2.42 -7.66 7.91
N PRO A 52 -2.38 -6.94 6.75
CA PRO A 52 -1.45 -7.21 5.66
C PRO A 52 0.03 -7.23 6.10
N TRP A 53 0.43 -6.40 7.05
CA TRP A 53 1.79 -6.41 7.61
C TRP A 53 2.13 -7.71 8.33
N ILE A 54 1.16 -8.33 9.03
CA ILE A 54 1.34 -9.64 9.69
C ILE A 54 1.51 -10.72 8.63
N VAL A 55 0.69 -10.70 7.57
CA VAL A 55 0.79 -11.68 6.49
C VAL A 55 2.13 -11.58 5.78
N ALA A 56 2.56 -10.36 5.43
CA ALA A 56 3.85 -10.10 4.79
C ALA A 56 5.03 -10.53 5.68
N SER A 57 4.96 -10.23 6.99
CA SER A 57 5.99 -10.66 7.95
C SER A 57 6.06 -12.17 8.05
N ASN A 58 4.91 -12.85 8.12
CA ASN A 58 4.85 -14.31 8.14
C ASN A 58 5.45 -14.91 6.86
N TRP A 59 5.19 -14.28 5.72
CA TRP A 59 5.75 -14.73 4.44
C TRP A 59 7.28 -14.64 4.43
N ILE A 60 7.87 -13.51 4.86
CA ILE A 60 9.33 -13.36 4.99
C ILE A 60 9.90 -14.38 5.98
N HIS A 61 9.24 -14.60 7.13
CA HIS A 61 9.71 -15.59 8.12
C HIS A 61 9.68 -17.02 7.59
N ALA A 62 8.77 -17.34 6.67
CA ALA A 62 8.64 -18.66 6.06
C ALA A 62 9.62 -18.87 4.88
N ASN A 63 9.91 -17.82 4.10
CA ASN A 63 10.61 -17.92 2.81
C ASN A 63 12.02 -17.29 2.83
N GLY A 64 12.30 -16.37 3.76
CA GLY A 64 13.63 -15.75 3.91
C GLY A 64 14.58 -16.63 4.72
N ASP A 65 15.76 -16.85 4.19
CA ASP A 65 16.84 -17.54 4.92
C ASP A 65 17.40 -16.67 6.05
N LYS A 66 18.17 -17.30 6.95
CA LYS A 66 18.89 -16.57 8.00
C LYS A 66 20.01 -15.72 7.38
N GLY A 67 20.06 -14.44 7.76
CA GLY A 67 21.09 -13.51 7.32
C GLY A 67 20.81 -12.82 5.99
N VAL A 68 19.59 -12.98 5.40
CA VAL A 68 19.20 -12.18 4.24
C VAL A 68 18.98 -10.72 4.62
N THR A 69 19.33 -9.82 3.71
CA THR A 69 19.14 -8.38 3.88
C THR A 69 17.75 -7.98 3.41
N VAL A 70 16.95 -7.42 4.32
CA VAL A 70 15.59 -6.93 4.06
C VAL A 70 15.59 -5.42 4.13
N LEU A 71 15.27 -4.79 3.00
CA LEU A 71 15.15 -3.35 2.86
C LEU A 71 13.70 -2.94 3.06
N THR A 72 13.46 -1.96 3.94
CA THR A 72 12.14 -1.37 4.19
C THR A 72 12.17 0.12 3.91
N GLU A 73 11.01 0.75 3.89
CA GLU A 73 10.90 2.20 3.75
C GLU A 73 10.71 2.85 5.12
N LYS A 74 11.37 3.98 5.38
CA LYS A 74 11.05 4.84 6.53
C LYS A 74 9.62 5.35 6.40
N TRP A 75 9.00 5.72 7.50
CA TRP A 75 7.63 6.19 7.75
C TRP A 75 6.67 5.13 8.23
N ASP A 76 6.70 3.94 7.67
CA ASP A 76 5.90 2.83 8.15
C ASP A 76 6.64 2.04 9.23
N HIS A 77 5.89 1.17 9.89
CA HIS A 77 6.49 0.24 10.83
C HIS A 77 7.42 -0.70 10.07
N PRO A 78 8.68 -0.82 10.49
CA PRO A 78 9.63 -1.62 9.73
C PRO A 78 9.23 -3.11 9.75
N LEU A 79 9.15 -3.72 8.57
CA LEU A 79 8.85 -5.13 8.39
C LEU A 79 10.15 -5.95 8.18
N PRO A 80 10.16 -7.25 8.50
CA PRO A 80 9.10 -8.02 9.13
C PRO A 80 8.87 -7.67 10.59
N LEU A 81 7.63 -7.81 11.05
CA LEU A 81 7.29 -7.70 12.47
C LEU A 81 7.83 -8.90 13.23
N ASP A 82 8.18 -8.71 14.49
CA ASP A 82 8.49 -9.81 15.38
C ASP A 82 7.24 -10.68 15.58
N GLN A 83 7.41 -12.00 15.50
CA GLN A 83 6.31 -12.94 15.73
C GLN A 83 6.27 -13.40 17.18
N VAL A 84 5.08 -13.30 17.79
CA VAL A 84 4.77 -14.02 19.03
C VAL A 84 4.29 -15.42 18.65
N ARG A 85 5.10 -16.46 18.92
CA ARG A 85 4.63 -17.85 18.84
C ARG A 85 3.71 -18.19 20.02
N LYS A 86 2.83 -19.21 19.85
CA LYS A 86 1.94 -19.77 20.88
C LYS A 86 2.62 -20.14 22.22
N GLU A 87 3.94 -20.19 22.25
CA GLU A 87 4.78 -20.55 23.41
C GLU A 87 5.48 -19.34 24.06
N ASN A 88 4.98 -18.11 23.88
CA ASN A 88 5.58 -16.86 24.38
C ASN A 88 7.05 -16.64 23.98
N ARG A 89 7.54 -17.29 22.94
CA ARG A 89 8.84 -17.00 22.37
C ARG A 89 8.70 -16.00 21.23
N LEU A 90 9.23 -14.82 21.43
CA LEU A 90 9.44 -13.82 20.39
C LEU A 90 10.46 -14.39 19.39
N ILE A 91 10.08 -14.52 18.13
CA ILE A 91 11.06 -14.69 17.06
C ILE A 91 11.50 -13.29 16.70
N PHE A 92 12.69 -12.94 17.18
CA PHE A 92 13.24 -11.62 16.97
C PHE A 92 13.62 -11.43 15.49
N ARG A 93 13.53 -10.19 15.06
CA ARG A 93 14.07 -9.59 13.86
C ARG A 93 15.55 -9.86 13.61
N GLU A 94 16.29 -10.26 14.63
CA GLU A 94 17.71 -10.65 14.59
C GLU A 94 18.04 -11.74 13.56
N LYS A 95 17.01 -12.36 12.96
CA LYS A 95 17.19 -13.30 11.85
C LYS A 95 17.67 -12.61 10.56
N TYR A 96 17.40 -11.31 10.40
CA TYR A 96 17.59 -10.55 9.17
C TYR A 96 18.42 -9.28 9.41
N ASP A 97 19.23 -8.91 8.42
CA ASP A 97 19.81 -7.58 8.36
C ASP A 97 18.77 -6.61 7.78
N THR A 98 18.19 -5.76 8.63
CA THR A 98 17.16 -4.80 8.20
C THR A 98 17.74 -3.42 7.97
N MET A 99 17.49 -2.85 6.80
CA MET A 99 17.85 -1.49 6.40
C MET A 99 16.60 -0.69 6.08
N ALA A 100 16.61 0.64 6.29
CA ALA A 100 15.45 1.49 6.05
C ALA A 100 15.77 2.67 5.12
N LEU A 101 15.17 2.68 3.93
CA LEU A 101 15.29 3.76 2.96
C LEU A 101 14.59 5.03 3.43
N ASP A 102 15.29 6.15 3.41
CA ASP A 102 14.75 7.47 3.76
C ASP A 102 14.46 8.28 2.49
N PHE A 103 13.21 8.21 2.05
CA PHE A 103 12.76 8.98 0.89
C PHE A 103 12.32 10.42 1.22
N ALA A 104 11.94 10.70 2.46
CA ALA A 104 11.22 11.92 2.79
C ALA A 104 12.08 13.02 3.39
N ASN A 105 13.06 12.66 4.23
CA ASN A 105 13.83 13.66 4.98
C ASN A 105 15.00 14.26 4.17
N ILE A 106 15.26 13.75 2.98
CA ILE A 106 16.38 14.20 2.12
C ILE A 106 15.80 14.80 0.86
N PRO A 107 16.26 15.99 0.42
CA PRO A 107 15.84 16.61 -0.82
C PRO A 107 15.97 15.70 -2.03
N GLU A 108 15.09 15.85 -3.01
CA GLU A 108 15.08 15.09 -4.26
C GLU A 108 16.30 15.45 -5.11
N THR A 109 17.34 14.62 -5.05
CA THR A 109 18.63 14.86 -5.73
C THR A 109 19.21 13.56 -6.28
N LYS A 110 20.07 13.66 -7.30
CA LYS A 110 20.85 12.53 -7.80
C LYS A 110 21.69 11.87 -6.68
N SER A 111 22.28 12.66 -5.81
CA SER A 111 23.12 12.17 -4.70
C SER A 111 22.32 11.29 -3.74
N LYS A 112 21.08 11.68 -3.42
CA LYS A 112 20.16 10.87 -2.61
C LYS A 112 19.94 9.49 -3.23
N TYR A 113 19.58 9.44 -4.52
CA TYR A 113 19.29 8.17 -5.17
C TYR A 113 20.53 7.30 -5.41
N ARG A 114 21.69 7.92 -5.62
CA ARG A 114 22.96 7.19 -5.61
C ARG A 114 23.21 6.51 -4.26
N SER A 115 22.88 7.16 -3.14
CA SER A 115 22.97 6.56 -1.81
C SER A 115 21.95 5.43 -1.64
N ILE A 116 20.68 5.67 -1.98
CA ILE A 116 19.60 4.67 -1.93
C ILE A 116 19.97 3.43 -2.76
N LEU A 117 20.48 3.60 -3.98
CA LEU A 117 20.84 2.47 -4.84
C LEU A 117 22.02 1.64 -4.32
N ARG A 118 22.92 2.22 -3.51
CA ARG A 118 23.95 1.43 -2.81
C ARG A 118 23.37 0.46 -1.78
N GLU A 119 22.28 0.86 -1.13
CA GLU A 119 21.56 -0.01 -0.20
C GLU A 119 20.71 -1.02 -0.96
N VAL A 120 20.01 -0.57 -2.02
CA VAL A 120 19.17 -1.43 -2.85
C VAL A 120 19.96 -2.57 -3.48
N VAL A 121 21.17 -2.34 -3.97
CA VAL A 121 21.99 -3.36 -4.62
C VAL A 121 22.38 -4.49 -3.66
N GLN A 122 22.41 -4.23 -2.36
CA GLN A 122 22.81 -5.19 -1.33
C GLN A 122 21.61 -5.98 -0.78
N ALA A 123 20.38 -5.52 -1.03
CA ALA A 123 19.20 -6.13 -0.45
C ALA A 123 18.77 -7.38 -1.22
N ASP A 124 18.43 -8.43 -0.47
CA ASP A 124 17.80 -9.63 -1.03
C ASP A 124 16.29 -9.42 -1.22
N TYR A 125 15.68 -8.68 -0.29
CA TYR A 125 14.25 -8.35 -0.35
C TYR A 125 14.03 -6.85 -0.16
N ILE A 126 13.05 -6.30 -0.90
CA ILE A 126 12.50 -4.97 -0.66
C ILE A 126 11.04 -5.14 -0.24
N ILE A 127 10.67 -4.54 0.89
CA ILE A 127 9.28 -4.50 1.37
C ILE A 127 8.76 -3.07 1.29
N VAL A 128 7.76 -2.87 0.44
CA VAL A 128 6.97 -1.64 0.36
C VAL A 128 5.73 -1.85 1.22
N ALA A 129 5.71 -1.25 2.40
CA ALA A 129 4.70 -1.55 3.43
C ALA A 129 3.37 -0.81 3.22
N SER A 130 3.36 0.27 2.42
CA SER A 130 2.18 1.06 2.07
C SER A 130 2.43 1.92 0.84
N ASN A 131 1.40 2.68 0.43
CA ASN A 131 1.52 3.66 -0.67
C ASN A 131 2.05 5.04 -0.24
N ARG A 132 2.51 5.18 0.98
CA ARG A 132 2.91 6.46 1.58
C ARG A 132 4.03 7.17 0.84
N ASN A 133 5.01 6.44 0.35
CA ASN A 133 6.11 7.00 -0.45
C ASN A 133 5.79 6.99 -1.95
N TYR A 134 5.42 5.84 -2.52
CA TYR A 134 5.22 5.76 -3.97
C TYR A 134 3.98 6.52 -4.46
N GLY A 135 2.93 6.64 -3.65
CA GLY A 135 1.72 7.34 -4.04
C GLY A 135 1.98 8.79 -4.44
N PRO A 136 2.53 9.64 -3.55
CA PRO A 136 2.89 11.01 -3.88
C PRO A 136 3.94 11.14 -4.99
N MET A 137 4.96 10.26 -5.01
CA MET A 137 6.04 10.35 -5.99
C MET A 137 5.57 10.02 -7.42
N LEU A 138 4.70 9.03 -7.57
CA LEU A 138 4.12 8.69 -8.87
C LEU A 138 3.09 9.73 -9.34
N ALA A 139 2.40 10.39 -8.41
CA ALA A 139 1.42 11.43 -8.71
C ALA A 139 2.06 12.78 -9.08
N ASN A 140 3.33 13.02 -8.67
CA ASN A 140 4.02 14.31 -8.85
C ASN A 140 5.41 14.10 -9.46
N PRO A 141 5.51 13.65 -10.72
CA PRO A 141 6.78 13.31 -11.37
C PRO A 141 7.75 14.51 -11.49
N ASP A 142 7.24 15.72 -11.59
CA ASP A 142 8.07 16.92 -11.67
C ASP A 142 8.76 17.23 -10.34
N LEU A 143 8.14 16.91 -9.22
CA LEU A 143 8.72 17.08 -7.88
C LEU A 143 9.63 15.90 -7.49
N PHE A 144 9.35 14.70 -7.99
CA PHE A 144 10.03 13.46 -7.62
C PHE A 144 10.54 12.69 -8.86
N PRO A 145 11.37 13.29 -9.74
CA PRO A 145 11.76 12.67 -11.00
C PRO A 145 12.55 11.35 -10.81
N TYR A 146 13.37 11.26 -9.79
CA TYR A 146 14.14 10.05 -9.48
C TYR A 146 13.31 9.03 -8.67
N GLY A 147 12.49 9.50 -7.72
CA GLY A 147 11.58 8.66 -6.95
C GLY A 147 10.56 7.98 -7.84
N MET A 148 9.98 8.73 -8.78
CA MET A 148 9.10 8.14 -9.79
C MET A 148 9.79 7.03 -10.57
N LYS A 149 11.01 7.27 -11.11
CA LYS A 149 11.76 6.27 -11.87
C LYS A 149 12.13 5.05 -11.03
N TYR A 150 12.49 5.27 -9.75
CA TYR A 150 12.77 4.17 -8.83
C TYR A 150 11.56 3.25 -8.67
N TYR A 151 10.39 3.79 -8.35
CA TYR A 151 9.19 2.96 -8.19
C TYR A 151 8.71 2.35 -9.52
N GLN A 152 8.78 3.07 -10.62
CA GLN A 152 8.50 2.50 -11.94
C GLN A 152 9.44 1.34 -12.25
N GLY A 153 10.74 1.51 -11.99
CA GLY A 153 11.73 0.46 -12.22
C GLY A 153 11.54 -0.75 -11.30
N LEU A 154 11.20 -0.53 -10.03
CA LEU A 154 10.91 -1.58 -9.08
C LEU A 154 9.66 -2.38 -9.49
N PHE A 155 8.57 -1.69 -9.80
CA PHE A 155 7.29 -2.32 -10.16
C PHE A 155 7.31 -2.99 -11.54
N ALA A 156 8.08 -2.45 -12.49
CA ALA A 156 8.28 -3.06 -13.80
C ALA A 156 9.32 -4.21 -13.80
N GLY A 157 10.07 -4.36 -12.70
CA GLY A 157 11.13 -5.36 -12.58
C GLY A 157 12.45 -4.98 -13.27
N THR A 158 12.58 -3.75 -13.80
CA THR A 158 13.80 -3.30 -14.52
C THR A 158 14.98 -3.04 -13.57
N LEU A 159 14.73 -2.93 -12.26
CA LEU A 159 15.76 -2.90 -11.22
C LEU A 159 16.23 -4.31 -10.80
N GLY A 160 15.82 -5.36 -11.51
CA GLY A 160 16.23 -6.74 -11.22
C GLY A 160 15.43 -7.41 -10.10
N TYR A 161 14.45 -6.73 -9.55
CA TYR A 161 13.57 -7.23 -8.51
C TYR A 161 12.27 -7.79 -9.10
N THR A 162 11.82 -8.91 -8.57
CA THR A 162 10.57 -9.56 -8.97
C THR A 162 9.58 -9.52 -7.81
N LEU A 163 8.33 -9.13 -8.08
CA LEU A 163 7.25 -9.16 -7.08
C LEU A 163 6.94 -10.61 -6.70
N VAL A 164 7.09 -10.94 -5.42
CA VAL A 164 6.82 -12.29 -4.88
C VAL A 164 5.62 -12.35 -3.95
N LEU A 165 5.20 -11.20 -3.40
CA LEU A 165 3.96 -11.06 -2.62
C LEU A 165 3.33 -9.71 -2.85
N ALA A 166 2.00 -9.71 -3.09
CA ALA A 166 1.15 -8.52 -3.00
C ALA A 166 -0.01 -8.85 -2.06
N GLU A 167 -0.08 -8.17 -0.92
CA GLU A 167 -1.07 -8.45 0.10
C GLU A 167 -1.77 -7.17 0.55
N THR A 168 -3.09 -7.21 0.55
CA THR A 168 -3.96 -6.15 1.07
C THR A 168 -5.31 -6.71 1.47
N ARG A 169 -6.14 -5.86 2.05
CA ARG A 169 -7.55 -6.14 2.33
C ARG A 169 -8.40 -5.04 1.70
N PHE A 170 -9.59 -5.41 1.29
CA PHE A 170 -10.56 -4.44 0.79
C PHE A 170 -11.87 -4.58 1.54
N PRO A 171 -12.59 -3.48 1.78
CA PRO A 171 -13.97 -3.53 2.23
C PRO A 171 -14.77 -4.45 1.31
N THR A 172 -15.37 -5.50 1.84
CA THR A 172 -16.05 -6.53 1.04
C THR A 172 -17.42 -6.84 1.62
N PHE A 173 -18.44 -6.84 0.77
CA PHE A 173 -19.81 -7.22 1.11
C PHE A 173 -20.38 -8.15 0.03
N ALA A 174 -20.92 -9.29 0.45
CA ALA A 174 -21.53 -10.29 -0.45
C ALA A 174 -20.65 -10.66 -1.67
N GLY A 175 -19.33 -10.77 -1.46
CA GLY A 175 -18.37 -11.10 -2.53
C GLY A 175 -17.94 -9.94 -3.42
N ILE A 176 -18.50 -8.74 -3.22
CA ILE A 176 -18.11 -7.53 -3.96
C ILE A 176 -17.09 -6.75 -3.12
N SER A 177 -15.88 -6.58 -3.65
CA SER A 177 -14.82 -5.80 -3.02
C SER A 177 -14.78 -4.37 -3.54
N LEU A 178 -14.68 -3.39 -2.62
CA LEU A 178 -14.51 -1.97 -2.94
C LEU A 178 -13.01 -1.65 -2.93
N ARG A 179 -12.44 -1.44 -4.10
CA ARG A 179 -10.99 -1.18 -4.24
C ARG A 179 -10.67 0.29 -4.39
N GLY A 180 -9.70 0.75 -3.61
CA GLY A 180 -8.96 1.98 -3.86
C GLY A 180 -7.51 1.66 -4.18
N ASP A 181 -7.17 1.41 -5.45
CA ASP A 181 -5.82 0.98 -5.84
C ASP A 181 -5.02 2.15 -6.42
N PRO A 182 -4.03 2.69 -5.67
CA PRO A 182 -3.22 3.81 -6.13
C PRO A 182 -2.22 3.42 -7.22
N ILE A 183 -1.76 2.18 -7.29
CA ILE A 183 -0.77 1.75 -8.29
C ILE A 183 -1.38 1.75 -9.69
N LYS A 184 -2.57 1.20 -9.84
CA LYS A 184 -3.23 1.16 -11.15
C LYS A 184 -3.65 2.54 -11.64
N SER A 185 -4.04 3.44 -10.74
CA SER A 185 -4.35 4.83 -11.09
C SER A 185 -3.11 5.60 -11.55
N ALA A 186 -1.92 5.21 -11.10
CA ALA A 186 -0.64 5.72 -11.60
C ALA A 186 -0.19 5.08 -12.93
N GLY A 187 -1.01 4.21 -13.55
CA GLY A 187 -0.70 3.54 -14.82
C GLY A 187 0.28 2.38 -14.71
N ILE A 188 0.59 1.93 -13.50
CA ILE A 188 1.52 0.83 -13.24
C ILE A 188 0.76 -0.46 -13.09
N ASP A 189 1.15 -1.47 -13.88
CA ASP A 189 0.61 -2.82 -13.79
C ASP A 189 1.60 -3.73 -13.05
N LEU A 190 1.14 -4.37 -11.98
CA LEU A 190 1.91 -5.38 -11.27
C LEU A 190 1.85 -6.67 -12.10
N LYS A 191 2.81 -6.84 -13.01
CA LYS A 191 2.91 -8.02 -13.89
C LYS A 191 2.85 -9.32 -13.06
N GLY A 192 1.96 -10.23 -13.45
CA GLY A 192 1.83 -11.56 -12.83
C GLY A 192 0.82 -11.67 -11.70
N ASN A 193 0.17 -10.58 -11.27
CA ASN A 193 -0.80 -10.59 -10.17
C ASN A 193 -2.24 -10.32 -10.63
N GLN A 194 -2.70 -11.00 -11.69
CA GLN A 194 -4.08 -10.89 -12.19
C GLN A 194 -5.12 -11.16 -11.09
N LYS A 195 -4.86 -12.13 -10.22
CA LYS A 195 -5.73 -12.47 -9.09
C LYS A 195 -6.00 -11.29 -8.14
N TYR A 196 -5.05 -10.34 -8.05
CA TYR A 196 -5.21 -9.11 -7.27
C TYR A 196 -6.31 -8.21 -7.84
N TYR A 197 -6.57 -8.27 -9.14
CA TYR A 197 -7.51 -7.38 -9.86
C TYR A 197 -8.88 -8.00 -10.17
N GLU A 198 -9.09 -9.28 -9.91
CA GLU A 198 -10.35 -9.97 -10.22
C GLU A 198 -11.48 -9.62 -9.24
N GLY A 199 -12.71 -9.52 -9.77
CA GLY A 199 -13.94 -9.49 -8.97
C GLY A 199 -14.18 -8.24 -8.13
N SER A 200 -13.68 -7.06 -8.52
CA SER A 200 -13.79 -5.85 -7.71
C SER A 200 -14.47 -4.69 -8.40
N TYR A 201 -15.28 -3.95 -7.65
CA TYR A 201 -15.76 -2.62 -8.02
C TYR A 201 -14.73 -1.56 -7.59
N ARG A 202 -14.47 -0.58 -8.47
CA ARG A 202 -13.49 0.49 -8.22
C ARG A 202 -14.20 1.83 -8.13
N PRO A 203 -14.52 2.29 -6.93
CA PRO A 203 -15.19 3.58 -6.74
C PRO A 203 -14.27 4.78 -7.00
N GLY A 204 -12.97 4.55 -7.14
CA GLY A 204 -11.96 5.59 -7.33
C GLY A 204 -10.64 5.23 -6.65
N VAL A 205 -9.76 6.23 -6.53
CA VAL A 205 -8.51 6.12 -5.77
C VAL A 205 -8.80 6.56 -4.34
N ALA A 206 -8.55 5.68 -3.38
CA ALA A 206 -8.61 6.04 -1.98
C ALA A 206 -7.40 6.89 -1.60
N ASP A 207 -7.62 7.89 -0.75
CA ASP A 207 -6.53 8.63 -0.11
C ASP A 207 -5.66 7.70 0.74
N GLU A 208 -4.38 8.00 0.84
CA GLU A 208 -3.42 7.23 1.63
C GLU A 208 -3.91 7.06 3.08
N SER A 209 -4.41 8.12 3.70
CA SER A 209 -4.89 8.10 5.08
C SER A 209 -6.04 7.12 5.33
N PHE A 210 -6.77 6.74 4.28
CA PHE A 210 -7.85 5.76 4.35
C PHE A 210 -7.35 4.31 4.34
N THR A 211 -6.22 4.05 3.67
CA THR A 211 -5.74 2.68 3.44
C THR A 211 -4.59 2.27 4.34
N VAL A 212 -3.71 3.21 4.68
CA VAL A 212 -2.39 2.93 5.25
C VAL A 212 -2.41 2.21 6.61
N TYR A 213 -3.42 2.49 7.43
CA TYR A 213 -3.48 1.91 8.79
C TYR A 213 -4.28 0.60 8.86
N ASP A 214 -5.32 0.46 8.06
CA ASP A 214 -6.26 -0.66 8.17
C ASP A 214 -6.01 -1.75 7.12
N HIS A 215 -5.68 -1.33 5.90
CA HIS A 215 -5.54 -2.25 4.77
C HIS A 215 -4.50 -1.80 3.73
N PRO A 216 -3.26 -1.50 4.15
CA PRO A 216 -2.22 -1.11 3.22
C PRO A 216 -1.99 -2.20 2.16
N LEU A 217 -1.62 -1.77 0.96
CA LEU A 217 -1.06 -2.68 -0.03
C LEU A 217 0.42 -2.89 0.30
N VAL A 218 0.72 -4.09 0.78
CA VAL A 218 2.10 -4.51 1.05
C VAL A 218 2.64 -5.29 -0.15
N LEU A 219 3.80 -4.88 -0.62
CA LEU A 219 4.49 -5.53 -1.73
C LEU A 219 5.85 -6.05 -1.25
N ILE A 220 6.18 -7.29 -1.58
CA ILE A 220 7.50 -7.86 -1.34
C ILE A 220 8.14 -8.18 -2.68
N PHE A 221 9.33 -7.64 -2.90
CA PHE A 221 10.14 -7.88 -4.07
C PHE A 221 11.38 -8.67 -3.69
N TYR A 222 11.72 -9.67 -4.49
CA TYR A 222 12.94 -10.47 -4.36
C TYR A 222 13.95 -10.07 -5.43
N ASN A 223 15.21 -9.90 -5.04
CA ASN A 223 16.31 -9.56 -5.93
C ASN A 223 16.74 -10.78 -6.76
N GLN A 224 16.04 -11.00 -7.86
CA GLN A 224 16.25 -12.18 -8.71
C GLN A 224 17.43 -12.00 -9.66
N ALA A 225 17.58 -10.84 -10.27
CA ALA A 225 18.59 -10.61 -11.29
C ALA A 225 19.95 -10.18 -10.72
N LYS A 226 19.99 -9.72 -9.45
CA LYS A 226 21.19 -9.24 -8.75
C LYS A 226 22.00 -8.24 -9.58
N LEU A 227 21.31 -7.22 -10.12
CA LEU A 227 21.93 -6.17 -10.92
C LEU A 227 23.01 -5.43 -10.09
N GLY A 228 24.10 -5.07 -10.76
CA GLY A 228 25.13 -4.24 -10.17
C GLY A 228 24.71 -2.78 -10.02
N TYR A 229 25.44 -2.04 -9.20
CA TYR A 229 25.17 -0.63 -8.90
C TYR A 229 25.08 0.25 -10.16
N GLU A 230 26.04 0.11 -11.11
CA GLU A 230 26.07 0.90 -12.34
C GLU A 230 24.86 0.63 -13.24
N GLN A 231 24.41 -0.63 -13.32
CA GLN A 231 23.21 -1.00 -14.07
C GLN A 231 21.95 -0.34 -13.48
N MET A 232 21.84 -0.29 -12.15
CA MET A 232 20.71 0.39 -11.48
C MET A 232 20.78 1.90 -11.66
N ILE A 233 21.98 2.49 -11.67
CA ILE A 233 22.20 3.92 -11.98
C ILE A 233 21.73 4.24 -13.39
N GLU A 234 22.08 3.44 -14.37
CA GLU A 234 21.63 3.59 -15.76
C GLU A 234 20.10 3.61 -15.86
N VAL A 235 19.43 2.67 -15.19
CA VAL A 235 17.95 2.59 -15.19
C VAL A 235 17.30 3.85 -14.59
N ILE A 236 17.84 4.39 -13.50
CA ILE A 236 17.21 5.50 -12.76
C ILE A 236 17.66 6.85 -13.30
N MET A 237 18.92 7.01 -13.68
CA MET A 237 19.50 8.30 -14.05
C MET A 237 19.73 8.45 -15.54
N GLY A 238 19.82 7.35 -16.30
CA GLY A 238 20.18 7.37 -17.71
C GLY A 238 21.64 7.74 -17.95
N GLU A 239 22.52 7.40 -17.00
CA GLU A 239 23.97 7.71 -17.02
C GLU A 239 24.79 6.44 -17.16
#